data_7254efa615e027475c44169ed5e89e87
#
_entry.id   7254efa615e027475c44169ed5e89e87
#
_cell.length_a   1.000
_cell.length_b   1.000
_cell.length_c   1.000
_cell.angle_alpha   90.00
_cell.angle_beta   90.00
_cell.angle_gamma   90.00
#
_symmetry.space_group_name_H-M   'P 1'
#
loop_
_entity.id
_entity.type
_entity.pdbx_description
1 polymer ?
#
loop_
_entity_poly.entity_id
_entity_poly.type
_entity_poly.pdbx_seq_one_letter_code
_entity_poly.pdbx_strand_id
1 'polypeptide(L)'
;ILQTRRIIIMANTTFSGPVRSLNGFISFGPKAVVSLTADTTLTVATHAGRVLTCNDADGKFLLPSITSGSSSAASGGNDYNVLSNLGTTYLFWVETAATDMDIYTDGTDKFVGAVYTGIDSEETGETFLAAAANDVITLNGGTTGGIAGSWVEVTAIASAKYFVRGGLIGTATLATPFANA
;
A
#
# COMPACT_ATOMS: atom_id res chain seq x y z
N ILE A 1 -28.70 26.79 -31.46
CA ILE A 1 -28.92 26.64 -30.01
C ILE A 1 -27.68 25.97 -29.47
N LEU A 2 -26.80 26.74 -28.82
CA LEU A 2 -25.60 26.22 -28.14
C LEU A 2 -26.05 25.60 -26.83
N GLN A 3 -25.96 24.27 -26.73
CA GLN A 3 -26.07 23.57 -25.43
C GLN A 3 -24.77 23.77 -24.66
N THR A 4 -24.79 24.63 -23.66
CA THR A 4 -23.68 24.78 -22.69
C THR A 4 -23.66 23.51 -21.83
N ARG A 5 -22.70 22.61 -22.08
CA ARG A 5 -22.42 21.51 -21.14
C ARG A 5 -21.96 22.11 -19.81
N ARG A 6 -22.80 22.08 -18.79
CA ARG A 6 -22.36 22.31 -17.41
C ARG A 6 -21.45 21.16 -17.02
N ILE A 7 -20.17 21.43 -16.91
CA ILE A 7 -19.24 20.52 -16.24
C ILE A 7 -19.52 20.68 -14.73
N ILE A 8 -20.22 19.72 -14.17
CA ILE A 8 -20.37 19.63 -12.70
C ILE A 8 -19.05 19.02 -12.21
N ILE A 9 -18.16 19.85 -11.70
CA ILE A 9 -17.00 19.38 -10.94
C ILE A 9 -17.56 18.93 -9.59
N MET A 10 -17.80 17.64 -9.44
CA MET A 10 -18.17 17.08 -8.15
C MET A 10 -16.92 17.02 -7.27
N ALA A 11 -16.90 17.86 -6.25
CA ALA A 11 -15.94 17.73 -5.15
C ALA A 11 -16.18 16.39 -4.43
N ASN A 12 -15.18 15.91 -3.70
CA ASN A 12 -15.31 14.70 -2.89
C ASN A 12 -16.54 14.83 -1.98
N THR A 13 -17.43 13.83 -2.04
CA THR A 13 -18.57 13.75 -1.14
C THR A 13 -18.18 12.91 0.06
N THR A 14 -18.26 13.49 1.26
CA THR A 14 -18.00 12.80 2.53
C THR A 14 -19.31 12.41 3.18
N PHE A 15 -19.43 11.16 3.58
CA PHE A 15 -20.59 10.65 4.34
C PHE A 15 -20.15 10.42 5.79
N SER A 16 -20.91 10.90 6.75
CA SER A 16 -20.64 10.76 8.19
C SER A 16 -21.15 9.47 8.81
N GLY A 17 -21.75 8.60 8.02
CA GLY A 17 -22.30 7.31 8.46
C GLY A 17 -22.08 6.21 7.42
N PRO A 18 -22.47 4.96 7.76
CA PRO A 18 -22.37 3.85 6.83
C PRO A 18 -23.13 4.11 5.54
N VAL A 19 -22.48 3.87 4.41
CA VAL A 19 -23.10 3.92 3.08
C VAL A 19 -23.47 2.51 2.67
N ARG A 20 -24.77 2.22 2.48
CA ARG A 20 -25.24 0.94 1.95
C ARG A 20 -25.48 1.07 0.45
N SER A 21 -24.76 0.30 -0.34
CA SER A 21 -25.03 0.12 -1.76
C SER A 21 -25.59 -1.28 -2.00
N LEU A 22 -26.76 -1.38 -2.63
CA LEU A 22 -27.38 -2.68 -2.94
C LEU A 22 -26.71 -3.39 -4.11
N ASN A 23 -26.06 -2.63 -5.02
CA ASN A 23 -25.41 -3.15 -6.21
C ASN A 23 -23.87 -2.99 -6.16
N GLY A 24 -23.30 -2.67 -4.99
CA GLY A 24 -21.87 -2.47 -4.81
C GLY A 24 -21.39 -1.10 -5.28
N PHE A 25 -20.09 -0.87 -5.08
CA PHE A 25 -19.39 0.31 -5.57
C PHE A 25 -18.50 -0.12 -6.73
N ILE A 26 -18.50 0.66 -7.80
CA ILE A 26 -17.64 0.44 -8.96
C ILE A 26 -16.48 1.43 -8.85
N SER A 27 -15.25 0.89 -8.75
CA SER A 27 -14.02 1.68 -8.78
C SER A 27 -13.18 1.24 -9.98
N PHE A 28 -13.17 2.03 -11.04
CA PHE A 28 -12.37 1.77 -12.23
C PHE A 28 -11.97 3.08 -12.91
N GLY A 29 -11.07 2.99 -13.87
CA GLY A 29 -10.61 4.10 -14.68
C GLY A 29 -9.12 4.42 -14.46
N PRO A 30 -8.59 5.43 -15.15
CA PRO A 30 -7.14 5.69 -15.17
C PRO A 30 -6.51 5.96 -13.83
N LYS A 31 -7.31 6.35 -12.82
CA LYS A 31 -6.83 6.59 -11.46
C LYS A 31 -6.92 5.37 -10.54
N ALA A 32 -7.49 4.26 -10.99
CA ALA A 32 -7.54 3.03 -10.19
C ALA A 32 -6.19 2.31 -10.15
N VAL A 33 -5.31 2.61 -11.11
CA VAL A 33 -3.92 2.15 -11.16
C VAL A 33 -3.01 3.37 -11.16
N VAL A 34 -1.99 3.36 -10.31
CA VAL A 34 -1.00 4.43 -10.20
C VAL A 34 0.38 3.84 -10.49
N SER A 35 1.07 4.37 -11.49
CA SER A 35 2.43 3.96 -11.82
C SER A 35 3.43 4.73 -10.97
N LEU A 36 4.27 4.01 -10.23
CA LEU A 36 5.38 4.52 -9.44
C LEU A 36 6.67 4.39 -10.27
N THR A 37 7.16 5.49 -10.79
CA THR A 37 8.31 5.56 -11.72
C THR A 37 9.50 6.30 -11.13
N ALA A 38 9.46 6.61 -9.84
CA ALA A 38 10.51 7.27 -9.05
C ALA A 38 10.20 7.10 -7.56
N ASP A 39 11.17 7.43 -6.71
CA ASP A 39 10.96 7.54 -5.27
C ASP A 39 9.71 8.33 -4.94
N THR A 40 8.84 7.77 -4.13
CA THR A 40 7.53 8.34 -3.89
C THR A 40 7.13 8.30 -2.42
N THR A 41 6.79 9.45 -1.86
CA THR A 41 6.05 9.53 -0.60
C THR A 41 4.57 9.32 -0.90
N LEU A 42 4.01 8.21 -0.44
CA LEU A 42 2.62 7.86 -0.66
C LEU A 42 1.67 8.73 0.18
N THR A 43 0.48 8.96 -0.34
CA THR A 43 -0.59 9.65 0.40
C THR A 43 -1.86 8.82 0.37
N VAL A 44 -2.70 8.96 1.39
CA VAL A 44 -4.01 8.29 1.44
C VAL A 44 -4.87 8.70 0.24
N ALA A 45 -4.92 9.98 -0.07
CA ALA A 45 -5.82 10.52 -1.09
C ALA A 45 -5.52 10.02 -2.51
N THR A 46 -4.24 9.78 -2.83
CA THR A 46 -3.82 9.43 -4.20
C THR A 46 -3.42 7.97 -4.39
N HIS A 47 -3.14 7.25 -3.31
CA HIS A 47 -2.55 5.92 -3.41
C HIS A 47 -3.37 4.81 -2.71
N ALA A 48 -4.10 5.14 -1.61
CA ALA A 48 -4.87 4.14 -0.88
C ALA A 48 -6.02 3.55 -1.71
N GLY A 49 -6.22 2.24 -1.58
CA GLY A 49 -7.27 1.50 -2.28
C GLY A 49 -7.04 1.36 -3.79
N ARG A 50 -5.81 1.54 -4.26
CA ARG A 50 -5.42 1.45 -5.67
C ARG A 50 -4.35 0.40 -5.87
N VAL A 51 -4.21 -0.05 -7.12
CA VAL A 51 -3.06 -0.84 -7.56
C VAL A 51 -1.92 0.13 -7.86
N LEU A 52 -0.79 -0.07 -7.20
CA LEU A 52 0.43 0.70 -7.38
C LEU A 52 1.39 -0.16 -8.20
N THR A 53 1.59 0.18 -9.48
CA THR A 53 2.53 -0.54 -10.33
C THR A 53 3.93 0.03 -10.12
N CYS A 54 4.84 -0.81 -9.61
CA CYS A 54 6.23 -0.42 -9.34
C CYS A 54 7.05 -0.55 -10.63
N ASN A 55 7.35 0.58 -11.24
CA ASN A 55 8.09 0.70 -12.49
C ASN A 55 9.49 1.30 -12.32
N ASP A 56 9.94 1.42 -11.06
CA ASP A 56 11.27 1.87 -10.69
C ASP A 56 11.98 0.71 -9.97
N ALA A 57 13.08 0.22 -10.54
CA ALA A 57 13.77 -0.97 -10.04
C ALA A 57 14.44 -0.77 -8.67
N ASP A 58 14.81 0.44 -8.32
CA ASP A 58 15.42 0.86 -7.05
C ASP A 58 14.57 1.87 -6.29
N GLY A 59 13.28 1.96 -6.65
CA GLY A 59 12.32 2.92 -6.08
C GLY A 59 12.12 2.77 -4.58
N LYS A 60 12.05 3.90 -3.87
CA LYS A 60 11.83 3.99 -2.43
C LYS A 60 10.43 4.53 -2.15
N PHE A 61 9.54 3.67 -1.65
CA PHE A 61 8.12 3.98 -1.47
C PHE A 61 7.78 4.14 0.01
N LEU A 62 7.71 5.41 0.47
CA LEU A 62 7.39 5.74 1.87
C LEU A 62 5.88 5.68 2.10
N LEU A 63 5.43 4.81 3.00
CA LEU A 63 4.05 4.73 3.46
C LEU A 63 3.67 5.95 4.33
N PRO A 64 2.42 6.44 4.29
CA PRO A 64 1.97 7.48 5.21
C PRO A 64 2.06 7.02 6.67
N SER A 65 2.46 7.91 7.58
CA SER A 65 2.40 7.61 9.02
C SER A 65 0.97 7.29 9.45
N ILE A 66 0.82 6.29 10.33
CA ILE A 66 -0.49 5.87 10.81
C ILE A 66 -1.04 6.89 11.79
N THR A 67 -2.23 7.40 11.48
CA THR A 67 -3.02 8.23 12.37
C THR A 67 -4.26 7.46 12.82
N SER A 68 -4.34 7.16 14.11
CA SER A 68 -5.48 6.42 14.68
C SER A 68 -6.74 7.28 14.85
N GLY A 69 -6.62 8.56 14.58
CA GLY A 69 -7.69 9.52 14.87
C GLY A 69 -7.80 9.84 16.38
N SER A 70 -8.46 10.92 16.72
CA SER A 70 -8.86 11.20 18.11
C SER A 70 -10.32 10.77 18.30
N SER A 71 -10.57 9.90 19.27
CA SER A 71 -11.95 9.57 19.68
C SER A 71 -12.62 10.68 20.50
N SER A 72 -11.97 11.83 20.64
CA SER A 72 -12.61 13.01 21.28
C SER A 72 -13.57 13.66 20.29
N ALA A 73 -14.65 12.95 19.97
CA ALA A 73 -15.92 13.59 19.61
C ALA A 73 -16.43 14.32 20.87
N ALA A 74 -15.66 15.30 21.34
CA ALA A 74 -16.14 16.23 22.33
C ALA A 74 -17.20 17.07 21.62
N SER A 75 -18.45 16.83 22.03
CA SER A 75 -19.59 17.69 21.79
C SER A 75 -19.91 18.07 20.34
N GLY A 76 -20.65 17.22 19.64
CA GLY A 76 -21.61 17.66 18.63
C GLY A 76 -21.08 18.39 17.39
N GLY A 77 -19.80 18.46 17.18
CA GLY A 77 -19.16 19.06 16.04
C GLY A 77 -18.70 17.97 15.07
N ASN A 78 -18.88 18.22 13.78
CA ASN A 78 -18.33 17.41 12.70
C ASN A 78 -16.80 17.58 12.65
N ASP A 79 -16.07 17.15 13.68
CA ASP A 79 -14.60 17.18 13.70
C ASP A 79 -14.02 16.06 12.83
N TYR A 80 -14.26 16.21 11.52
CA TYR A 80 -13.54 15.44 10.47
C TYR A 80 -12.06 15.82 10.35
N ASN A 81 -11.51 16.60 11.28
CA ASN A 81 -10.18 17.16 11.18
C ASN A 81 -9.06 16.22 11.66
N VAL A 82 -9.40 15.11 12.30
CA VAL A 82 -8.41 14.07 12.61
C VAL A 82 -8.82 12.79 11.89
N LEU A 83 -8.55 12.78 10.60
CA LEU A 83 -8.83 11.63 9.75
C LEU A 83 -7.91 10.49 10.15
N SER A 84 -8.49 9.46 10.78
CA SER A 84 -7.82 8.18 10.90
C SER A 84 -7.57 7.62 9.50
N ASN A 85 -6.37 7.11 9.26
CA ASN A 85 -6.07 6.33 8.07
C ASN A 85 -6.08 4.82 8.33
N LEU A 86 -6.61 4.39 9.48
CA LEU A 86 -6.84 2.98 9.75
C LEU A 86 -7.78 2.36 8.71
N GLY A 87 -7.44 1.14 8.28
CA GLY A 87 -8.15 0.41 7.23
C GLY A 87 -7.73 0.77 5.81
N THR A 88 -6.85 1.77 5.62
CA THR A 88 -6.32 2.05 4.28
C THR A 88 -5.38 0.94 3.84
N THR A 89 -5.51 0.54 2.57
CA THR A 89 -4.74 -0.54 1.97
C THR A 89 -3.97 -0.01 0.76
N TYR A 90 -2.75 -0.50 0.59
CA TYR A 90 -1.86 -0.22 -0.52
C TYR A 90 -1.46 -1.54 -1.15
N LEU A 91 -1.76 -1.74 -2.43
CA LEU A 91 -1.38 -2.93 -3.19
C LEU A 91 -0.27 -2.57 -4.17
N PHE A 92 0.94 -3.02 -3.89
CA PHE A 92 2.10 -2.90 -4.76
C PHE A 92 2.18 -4.10 -5.70
N TRP A 93 2.32 -3.83 -6.97
CA TRP A 93 2.53 -4.81 -8.03
C TRP A 93 3.84 -4.49 -8.72
N VAL A 94 4.79 -5.40 -8.68
CA VAL A 94 6.10 -5.23 -9.32
C VAL A 94 5.96 -5.48 -10.81
N GLU A 95 6.16 -4.44 -11.60
CA GLU A 95 6.12 -4.49 -13.06
C GLU A 95 7.56 -4.52 -13.64
N THR A 96 8.43 -3.66 -13.10
CA THR A 96 9.87 -3.69 -13.37
C THR A 96 10.58 -4.45 -12.26
N ALA A 97 11.37 -5.47 -12.60
CA ALA A 97 12.11 -6.27 -11.62
C ALA A 97 12.97 -5.40 -10.71
N ALA A 98 12.84 -5.63 -9.41
CA ALA A 98 13.54 -4.87 -8.39
C ALA A 98 15.05 -5.16 -8.42
N THR A 99 15.85 -4.14 -8.14
CA THR A 99 17.30 -4.25 -7.85
C THR A 99 17.63 -3.80 -6.43
N ASP A 100 16.89 -2.82 -5.91
CA ASP A 100 17.01 -2.29 -4.54
C ASP A 100 15.73 -1.50 -4.18
N MET A 101 14.57 -2.10 -4.42
CA MET A 101 13.28 -1.47 -4.18
C MET A 101 12.86 -1.64 -2.72
N ASP A 102 12.45 -0.53 -2.09
CA ASP A 102 11.96 -0.56 -0.72
C ASP A 102 10.51 -0.06 -0.61
N ILE A 103 9.72 -0.77 0.18
CA ILE A 103 8.45 -0.30 0.74
C ILE A 103 8.70 -0.10 2.23
N TYR A 104 8.61 1.12 2.73
CA TYR A 104 9.05 1.43 4.08
C TYR A 104 8.15 2.42 4.80
N THR A 105 8.27 2.47 6.11
CA THR A 105 7.56 3.41 6.98
C THR A 105 8.48 4.53 7.45
N ASP A 106 7.96 5.43 8.26
CA ASP A 106 8.74 6.51 8.90
C ASP A 106 9.63 6.02 10.07
N GLY A 107 9.75 4.70 10.26
CA GLY A 107 10.49 4.08 11.35
C GLY A 107 9.71 3.96 12.66
N THR A 108 8.58 4.66 12.81
CA THR A 108 7.68 4.54 13.98
C THR A 108 6.70 3.40 13.79
N ASP A 109 6.10 3.32 12.61
CA ASP A 109 5.16 2.27 12.25
C ASP A 109 5.92 0.98 11.88
N LYS A 110 5.44 -0.18 12.32
CA LYS A 110 6.10 -1.46 12.10
C LYS A 110 5.21 -2.41 11.31
N PHE A 111 5.85 -3.29 10.53
CA PHE A 111 5.15 -4.35 9.82
C PHE A 111 4.79 -5.49 10.76
N VAL A 112 3.60 -6.08 10.54
CA VAL A 112 3.14 -7.31 11.16
C VAL A 112 2.49 -8.19 10.11
N GLY A 113 2.79 -9.47 10.09
CA GLY A 113 2.28 -10.39 9.09
C GLY A 113 3.39 -11.15 8.40
N ALA A 114 3.12 -11.66 7.21
CA ALA A 114 4.06 -12.50 6.50
C ALA A 114 3.91 -12.36 4.98
N VAL A 115 4.97 -12.67 4.26
CA VAL A 115 4.97 -12.84 2.82
C VAL A 115 5.45 -14.25 2.47
N TYR A 116 4.92 -14.80 1.39
CA TYR A 116 5.43 -16.02 0.77
C TYR A 116 6.37 -15.63 -0.36
N THR A 117 7.56 -16.23 -0.40
CA THR A 117 8.52 -16.04 -1.49
C THR A 117 8.80 -17.39 -2.15
N GLY A 118 8.59 -17.48 -3.45
CA GLY A 118 8.93 -18.62 -4.29
C GLY A 118 10.13 -18.32 -5.17
N ILE A 119 10.78 -19.39 -5.68
CA ILE A 119 11.81 -19.31 -6.71
C ILE A 119 11.14 -19.61 -8.05
N ASP A 120 11.37 -18.76 -9.07
CA ASP A 120 10.68 -18.85 -10.36
C ASP A 120 11.06 -20.10 -11.18
N SER A 121 12.24 -20.65 -10.95
CA SER A 121 12.77 -21.83 -11.65
C SER A 121 12.67 -23.14 -10.87
N GLU A 122 12.15 -23.11 -9.63
CA GLU A 122 12.15 -24.26 -8.73
C GLU A 122 10.80 -24.38 -7.99
N GLU A 123 10.41 -25.60 -7.62
CA GLU A 123 9.20 -25.85 -6.81
C GLU A 123 9.44 -25.61 -5.30
N THR A 124 10.22 -24.57 -4.97
CA THR A 124 10.59 -24.22 -3.59
C THR A 124 10.09 -22.83 -3.24
N GLY A 125 9.72 -22.67 -1.98
CA GLY A 125 9.32 -21.39 -1.46
C GLY A 125 9.30 -21.38 0.06
N GLU A 126 9.42 -20.20 0.63
CA GLU A 126 9.46 -19.97 2.07
C GLU A 126 8.48 -18.87 2.48
N THR A 127 8.03 -18.95 3.72
CA THR A 127 7.22 -17.90 4.35
C THR A 127 8.09 -17.13 5.33
N PHE A 128 8.19 -15.83 5.12
CA PHE A 128 8.92 -14.93 5.98
C PHE A 128 7.96 -14.09 6.82
N LEU A 129 8.16 -14.09 8.14
CA LEU A 129 7.38 -13.28 9.07
C LEU A 129 8.14 -11.98 9.36
N ALA A 130 7.40 -10.88 9.44
CA ALA A 130 7.93 -9.63 9.93
C ALA A 130 8.27 -9.74 11.42
N ALA A 131 9.49 -9.41 11.80
CA ALA A 131 9.88 -9.25 13.20
C ALA A 131 9.34 -7.93 13.77
N ALA A 132 9.22 -7.83 15.10
CA ALA A 132 8.59 -6.70 15.77
C ALA A 132 9.22 -5.32 15.46
N ALA A 133 10.48 -5.29 15.03
CA ALA A 133 11.20 -4.06 14.70
C ALA A 133 11.18 -3.71 13.22
N ASN A 134 10.71 -4.60 12.35
CA ASN A 134 10.82 -4.40 10.92
C ASN A 134 9.89 -3.27 10.43
N ASP A 135 10.46 -2.36 9.66
CA ASP A 135 9.82 -1.18 9.08
C ASP A 135 10.16 -1.00 7.60
N VAL A 136 10.93 -1.92 7.02
CA VAL A 136 11.28 -1.97 5.60
C VAL A 136 10.96 -3.34 5.02
N ILE A 137 10.43 -3.35 3.80
CA ILE A 137 10.36 -4.51 2.91
C ILE A 137 11.29 -4.19 1.74
N THR A 138 12.43 -4.89 1.65
CA THR A 138 13.41 -4.67 0.59
C THR A 138 13.37 -5.80 -0.43
N LEU A 139 13.29 -5.46 -1.69
CA LEU A 139 13.21 -6.37 -2.83
C LEU A 139 14.39 -6.16 -3.75
N ASN A 140 15.10 -7.25 -4.08
CA ASN A 140 16.31 -7.19 -4.92
C ASN A 140 16.22 -8.04 -6.19
N GLY A 141 15.04 -8.56 -6.51
CA GLY A 141 14.83 -9.43 -7.66
C GLY A 141 15.43 -10.83 -7.53
N GLY A 142 16.31 -11.03 -6.56
CA GLY A 142 17.02 -12.30 -6.32
C GLY A 142 16.54 -12.99 -5.04
N THR A 143 17.28 -12.76 -3.95
CA THR A 143 17.10 -13.48 -2.68
C THR A 143 15.87 -13.02 -1.91
N THR A 144 15.51 -11.75 -1.96
CA THR A 144 14.34 -11.18 -1.26
C THR A 144 13.10 -11.05 -2.16
N GLY A 145 13.17 -11.62 -3.37
CA GLY A 145 12.10 -11.54 -4.34
C GLY A 145 12.02 -10.19 -5.05
N GLY A 146 10.92 -9.97 -5.77
CA GLY A 146 10.68 -8.71 -6.46
C GLY A 146 10.94 -8.76 -7.96
N ILE A 147 10.94 -9.93 -8.61
CA ILE A 147 10.83 -9.96 -10.06
C ILE A 147 9.40 -9.58 -10.49
N ALA A 148 9.22 -9.26 -11.77
CA ALA A 148 7.92 -8.87 -12.31
C ALA A 148 6.84 -9.92 -11.99
N GLY A 149 5.69 -9.46 -11.51
CA GLY A 149 4.60 -10.31 -11.03
C GLY A 149 4.58 -10.51 -9.51
N SER A 150 5.64 -10.15 -8.79
CA SER A 150 5.61 -10.06 -7.32
C SER A 150 4.61 -9.01 -6.85
N TRP A 151 4.00 -9.21 -5.70
CA TRP A 151 3.07 -8.26 -5.12
C TRP A 151 3.14 -8.23 -3.61
N VAL A 152 2.87 -7.07 -3.03
CA VAL A 152 2.77 -6.85 -1.58
C VAL A 152 1.53 -6.01 -1.30
N GLU A 153 0.72 -6.43 -0.35
CA GLU A 153 -0.39 -5.65 0.17
C GLU A 153 -0.10 -5.24 1.61
N VAL A 154 -0.28 -3.96 1.89
CA VAL A 154 -0.03 -3.36 3.20
C VAL A 154 -1.28 -2.63 3.66
N THR A 155 -1.76 -2.93 4.88
CA THR A 155 -2.97 -2.32 5.46
C THR A 155 -2.68 -1.73 6.83
N ALA A 156 -3.04 -0.48 7.05
CA ALA A 156 -2.97 0.16 8.38
C ALA A 156 -4.04 -0.45 9.31
N ILE A 157 -3.65 -1.24 10.32
CA ILE A 157 -4.60 -1.99 11.16
C ILE A 157 -4.74 -1.47 12.59
N ALA A 158 -3.73 -0.80 13.08
CA ALA A 158 -3.71 -0.24 14.43
C ALA A 158 -2.66 0.87 14.52
N SER A 159 -2.64 1.63 15.61
CA SER A 159 -1.57 2.58 15.88
C SER A 159 -0.21 1.89 15.76
N ALA A 160 0.69 2.47 14.99
CA ALA A 160 2.04 2.00 14.70
C ALA A 160 2.13 0.57 14.11
N LYS A 161 1.06 0.07 13.43
CA LYS A 161 1.05 -1.28 12.84
C LYS A 161 0.46 -1.32 11.45
N TYR A 162 1.30 -1.69 10.50
CA TYR A 162 0.91 -2.09 9.16
C TYR A 162 0.87 -3.62 9.05
N PHE A 163 -0.31 -4.19 8.78
CA PHE A 163 -0.41 -5.59 8.37
C PHE A 163 0.11 -5.76 6.96
N VAL A 164 0.97 -6.76 6.75
CA VAL A 164 1.53 -7.09 5.45
C VAL A 164 1.22 -8.52 5.06
N ARG A 165 0.91 -8.69 3.77
CA ARG A 165 0.83 -9.98 3.09
C ARG A 165 1.32 -9.84 1.66
N GLY A 166 1.79 -10.91 1.06
CA GLY A 166 2.28 -10.85 -0.31
C GLY A 166 2.72 -12.17 -0.88
N GLY A 167 2.89 -12.18 -2.19
CA GLY A 167 3.52 -13.24 -2.95
C GLY A 167 4.71 -12.64 -3.70
N LEU A 168 5.90 -13.05 -3.30
CA LEU A 168 7.14 -12.60 -3.92
C LEU A 168 7.73 -13.72 -4.76
N ILE A 169 8.43 -13.34 -5.80
CA ILE A 169 9.12 -14.28 -6.69
C ILE A 169 10.57 -13.82 -6.77
N GLY A 170 11.48 -14.74 -6.43
CA GLY A 170 12.93 -14.52 -6.50
C GLY A 170 13.59 -15.44 -7.53
N THR A 171 14.87 -15.23 -7.76
CA THR A 171 15.68 -16.02 -8.72
C THR A 171 16.88 -16.70 -8.07
N ALA A 172 17.02 -16.60 -6.73
CA ALA A 172 18.16 -17.12 -5.99
C ALA A 172 17.73 -17.71 -4.64
N THR A 173 18.66 -18.22 -3.85
CA THR A 173 18.39 -18.71 -2.49
C THR A 173 17.65 -17.66 -1.67
N LEU A 174 16.51 -18.05 -1.13
CA LEU A 174 15.60 -17.12 -0.49
C LEU A 174 16.15 -16.56 0.83
N ALA A 175 15.89 -15.32 1.08
CA ALA A 175 16.18 -14.60 2.32
C ALA A 175 14.99 -13.71 2.69
N THR A 176 14.88 -13.36 3.98
CA THR A 176 13.80 -12.48 4.44
C THR A 176 13.85 -11.12 3.72
N PRO A 177 12.72 -10.65 3.18
CA PRO A 177 12.64 -9.30 2.64
C PRO A 177 12.45 -8.22 3.73
N PHE A 178 12.21 -8.63 4.98
CA PHE A 178 11.98 -7.70 6.09
C PHE A 178 13.30 -7.21 6.69
N ALA A 179 13.42 -5.90 6.84
CA ALA A 179 14.58 -5.22 7.39
C ALA A 179 14.18 -4.08 8.33
N ASN A 180 15.18 -3.43 8.92
CA ASN A 180 15.03 -2.20 9.69
C ASN A 180 15.80 -1.10 8.95
N ALA A 181 15.21 0.12 8.88
CA ALA A 181 15.89 1.30 8.38
C ALA A 181 16.96 1.78 9.36
#